data_53799e3bebddeabdfcafdf7486d322e7
#
_entry.id   53799e3bebddeabdfcafdf7486d322e7
#
_cell.length_a   1.000
_cell.length_b   1.000
_cell.length_c   1.000
_cell.angle_alpha   90.00
_cell.angle_beta   90.00
_cell.angle_gamma   90.00
#
_symmetry.space_group_name_H-M   'P 1'
#
loop_
_entity.id
_entity.type
_entity.pdbx_description
1 polymer ?
#
loop_
_entity_poly.entity_id
_entity_poly.type
_entity_poly.pdbx_seq_one_letter_code
_entity_poly.pdbx_strand_id
1 'polypeptide(L)'
;SRIGVRVASELQDIMDVKIVEYNGEKAFRLEKKKKKTLIIHADGRNLEAMQEEGLSNMDTFLAVTGRSETNILAAMQAKRMGVKKVIAEVENLNYISLAESVGIDTIINKKRVTASNIFSFTMSTDVQAIRCLMGSEAEVLEFIVKPNSPATKAMVKDLRLPQDVIIGGVVRGDKAFIAVGDTTMKAYD
;
A
#
# COMPACT_ATOMS: atom_id res chain seq x y z
N SER A 1 -5.00 16.24 4.58
CA SER A 1 -6.08 15.28 4.29
C SER A 1 -6.46 14.49 5.55
N ARG A 2 -7.65 13.87 5.58
CA ARG A 2 -8.07 13.01 6.71
C ARG A 2 -7.18 11.76 6.81
N ILE A 3 -6.81 11.20 5.67
CA ILE A 3 -5.93 10.02 5.61
C ILE A 3 -4.56 10.35 6.19
N GLY A 4 -3.92 11.43 5.77
CA GLY A 4 -2.61 11.81 6.30
C GLY A 4 -2.60 12.00 7.81
N VAL A 5 -3.64 12.66 8.36
CA VAL A 5 -3.78 12.83 9.82
C VAL A 5 -3.96 11.49 10.53
N ARG A 6 -4.74 10.57 9.96
CA ARG A 6 -4.95 9.24 10.58
C ARG A 6 -3.67 8.42 10.56
N VAL A 7 -2.98 8.36 9.41
CA VAL A 7 -1.70 7.67 9.28
C VAL A 7 -0.66 8.23 10.28
N ALA A 8 -0.55 9.55 10.36
CA ALA A 8 0.35 10.19 11.33
C ALA A 8 -0.01 9.80 12.78
N SER A 9 -1.29 9.66 13.11
CA SER A 9 -1.70 9.23 14.45
C SER A 9 -1.29 7.80 14.78
N GLU A 10 -1.32 6.90 13.81
CA GLU A 10 -0.92 5.50 14.00
C GLU A 10 0.62 5.35 14.09
N LEU A 11 1.36 6.22 13.38
CA LEU A 11 2.82 6.10 13.27
C LEU A 11 3.61 6.91 14.31
N GLN A 12 3.05 8.00 14.87
CA GLN A 12 3.76 8.94 15.75
C GLN A 12 4.35 8.32 17.03
N ASP A 13 3.90 7.13 17.41
CA ASP A 13 4.40 6.44 18.62
C ASP A 13 5.57 5.48 18.33
N ILE A 14 5.84 5.20 17.05
CA ILE A 14 6.87 4.25 16.62
C ILE A 14 7.92 4.86 15.70
N MET A 15 7.70 6.07 15.18
CA MET A 15 8.63 6.77 14.30
C MET A 15 8.43 8.29 14.35
N ASP A 16 9.43 9.04 13.90
CA ASP A 16 9.32 10.48 13.75
C ASP A 16 8.44 10.84 12.56
N VAL A 17 7.38 11.61 12.81
CA VAL A 17 6.40 11.99 11.80
C VAL A 17 6.35 13.49 11.61
N LYS A 18 6.46 13.93 10.36
CA LYS A 18 6.20 15.30 9.91
C LYS A 18 4.96 15.35 9.06
N ILE A 19 4.11 16.35 9.24
CA ILE A 19 2.97 16.64 8.36
C ILE A 19 3.20 17.98 7.69
N VAL A 20 3.21 17.99 6.37
CA VAL A 20 3.19 19.22 5.57
C VAL A 20 1.75 19.53 5.19
N GLU A 21 1.24 20.68 5.57
CA GLU A 21 -0.11 21.14 5.26
C GLU A 21 -0.05 22.56 4.67
N TYR A 22 -0.61 22.70 3.47
CA TYR A 22 -0.64 23.97 2.74
C TYR A 22 -1.58 25.02 3.36
N ASN A 23 -2.67 24.54 3.96
CA ASN A 23 -3.66 25.46 4.56
C ASN A 23 -3.25 25.83 5.99
N GLY A 24 -2.93 27.11 6.22
CA GLY A 24 -2.44 27.62 7.49
C GLY A 24 -3.39 27.39 8.68
N GLU A 25 -4.71 27.57 8.48
CA GLU A 25 -5.68 27.33 9.55
C GLU A 25 -5.73 25.83 9.94
N LYS A 26 -5.58 24.95 8.96
CA LYS A 26 -5.51 23.50 9.24
C LYS A 26 -4.21 23.13 9.90
N ALA A 27 -3.08 23.68 9.46
CA ALA A 27 -1.78 23.49 10.10
C ALA A 27 -1.84 23.88 11.58
N PHE A 28 -2.31 25.08 11.88
CA PHE A 28 -2.47 25.56 13.25
C PHE A 28 -3.40 24.70 14.11
N ARG A 29 -4.51 24.21 13.55
CA ARG A 29 -5.41 23.26 14.23
C ARG A 29 -4.76 21.91 14.52
N LEU A 30 -3.94 21.43 13.59
CA LEU A 30 -3.19 20.17 13.75
C LEU A 30 -2.12 20.30 14.83
N GLU A 31 -1.36 21.39 14.83
CA GLU A 31 -0.32 21.67 15.82
C GLU A 31 -0.88 21.63 17.26
N LYS A 32 -2.04 22.25 17.48
CA LYS A 32 -2.71 22.21 18.79
C LYS A 32 -3.15 20.78 19.22
N LYS A 33 -3.44 19.90 18.26
CA LYS A 33 -3.97 18.55 18.52
C LYS A 33 -2.91 17.45 18.56
N LYS A 34 -1.76 17.67 17.89
CA LYS A 34 -0.74 16.66 17.65
C LYS A 34 0.59 17.05 18.31
N LYS A 35 0.77 16.59 19.56
CA LYS A 35 1.98 16.93 20.34
C LYS A 35 3.24 16.16 19.92
N LYS A 36 3.08 14.97 19.30
CA LYS A 36 4.19 14.10 18.89
C LYS A 36 4.53 14.18 17.40
N THR A 37 3.76 14.94 16.63
CA THR A 37 3.95 15.08 15.18
C THR A 37 4.36 16.51 14.89
N LEU A 38 5.42 16.73 14.16
CA LEU A 38 5.83 18.06 13.70
C LEU A 38 4.93 18.50 12.55
N ILE A 39 4.30 19.67 12.70
CA ILE A 39 3.43 20.25 11.68
C ILE A 39 4.17 21.38 10.97
N ILE A 40 4.25 21.30 9.65
CA ILE A 40 4.92 22.27 8.79
C ILE A 40 3.86 22.93 7.91
N HIS A 41 3.76 24.25 8.00
CA HIS A 41 2.90 25.03 7.10
C HIS A 41 3.67 25.37 5.83
N ALA A 42 3.55 24.54 4.80
CA ALA A 42 4.22 24.74 3.52
C ALA A 42 3.45 24.08 2.36
N ASP A 43 3.81 24.46 1.14
CA ASP A 43 3.38 23.73 -0.05
C ASP A 43 4.32 22.55 -0.30
N GLY A 44 3.81 21.32 -0.16
CA GLY A 44 4.58 20.11 -0.40
C GLY A 44 5.11 19.91 -1.84
N ARG A 45 4.74 20.82 -2.77
CA ARG A 45 5.28 20.88 -4.13
C ARG A 45 6.48 21.83 -4.23
N ASN A 46 6.71 22.67 -3.24
CA ASN A 46 7.85 23.57 -3.22
C ASN A 46 9.11 22.78 -2.78
N LEU A 47 10.01 22.60 -3.75
CA LEU A 47 11.23 21.82 -3.56
C LEU A 47 12.14 22.44 -2.50
N GLU A 48 12.33 23.76 -2.50
CA GLU A 48 13.19 24.48 -1.57
C GLU A 48 12.67 24.31 -0.15
N ALA A 49 11.38 24.56 0.07
CA ALA A 49 10.75 24.38 1.37
C ALA A 49 10.89 22.94 1.89
N MET A 50 10.75 21.95 1.01
CA MET A 50 10.92 20.54 1.40
C MET A 50 12.38 20.18 1.71
N GLN A 51 13.34 20.79 1.03
CA GLN A 51 14.77 20.63 1.33
C GLN A 51 15.13 21.22 2.69
N GLU A 52 14.69 22.43 2.98
CA GLU A 52 14.89 23.10 4.26
C GLU A 52 14.33 22.27 5.43
N GLU A 53 13.21 21.61 5.21
CA GLU A 53 12.60 20.72 6.19
C GLU A 53 13.24 19.32 6.26
N GLY A 54 14.32 19.09 5.52
CA GLY A 54 15.12 17.88 5.56
C GLY A 54 14.48 16.67 4.90
N LEU A 55 13.70 16.87 3.83
CA LEU A 55 13.01 15.78 3.12
C LEU A 55 13.98 14.68 2.66
N SER A 56 15.19 15.03 2.23
CA SER A 56 16.21 14.06 1.79
C SER A 56 16.66 13.07 2.87
N ASN A 57 16.45 13.42 4.14
CA ASN A 57 16.79 12.56 5.28
C ASN A 57 15.62 11.67 5.74
N MET A 58 14.46 11.75 5.07
CA MET A 58 13.30 10.94 5.40
C MET A 58 13.38 9.57 4.74
N ASP A 59 13.03 8.53 5.47
CA ASP A 59 12.96 7.17 4.91
C ASP A 59 11.74 6.97 4.02
N THR A 60 10.63 7.65 4.32
CA THR A 60 9.37 7.49 3.57
C THR A 60 8.66 8.83 3.39
N PHE A 61 8.12 9.05 2.21
CA PHE A 61 7.27 10.19 1.88
C PHE A 61 5.89 9.72 1.43
N LEU A 62 4.83 10.29 2.02
CA LEU A 62 3.44 9.99 1.69
C LEU A 62 2.75 11.22 1.12
N ALA A 63 2.39 11.19 -0.14
CA ALA A 63 1.59 12.21 -0.80
C ALA A 63 0.11 11.79 -0.80
N VAL A 64 -0.67 12.32 0.14
CA VAL A 64 -2.07 11.92 0.39
C VAL A 64 -3.00 13.13 0.47
N THR A 65 -2.83 14.09 -0.43
CA THR A 65 -3.76 15.23 -0.58
C THR A 65 -5.04 14.78 -1.30
N GLY A 66 -5.98 15.70 -1.50
CA GLY A 66 -7.20 15.40 -2.27
C GLY A 66 -7.03 15.44 -3.80
N ARG A 67 -5.80 15.61 -4.33
CA ARG A 67 -5.54 15.80 -5.77
C ARG A 67 -4.44 14.86 -6.24
N SER A 68 -4.78 13.98 -7.19
CA SER A 68 -3.84 12.99 -7.75
C SER A 68 -2.60 13.65 -8.36
N GLU A 69 -2.76 14.72 -9.13
CA GLU A 69 -1.68 15.42 -9.79
C GLU A 69 -0.68 16.01 -8.78
N THR A 70 -1.20 16.62 -7.73
CA THR A 70 -0.37 17.15 -6.63
C THR A 70 0.41 16.03 -5.93
N ASN A 71 -0.25 14.90 -5.70
CA ASN A 71 0.37 13.75 -5.05
C ASN A 71 1.48 13.13 -5.91
N ILE A 72 1.24 12.98 -7.21
CA ILE A 72 2.24 12.45 -8.16
C ILE A 72 3.45 13.38 -8.23
N LEU A 73 3.24 14.70 -8.40
CA LEU A 73 4.34 15.66 -8.49
C LEU A 73 5.17 15.71 -7.20
N ALA A 74 4.51 15.76 -6.04
CA ALA A 74 5.22 15.80 -4.76
C ALA A 74 6.00 14.50 -4.50
N ALA A 75 5.40 13.33 -4.80
CA ALA A 75 6.06 12.04 -4.67
C ALA A 75 7.26 11.89 -5.61
N MET A 76 7.12 12.34 -6.86
CA MET A 76 8.22 12.35 -7.84
C MET A 76 9.39 13.23 -7.38
N GLN A 77 9.11 14.42 -6.83
CA GLN A 77 10.14 15.29 -6.27
C GLN A 77 10.84 14.63 -5.07
N ALA A 78 10.09 14.04 -4.14
CA ALA A 78 10.64 13.33 -3.00
C ALA A 78 11.56 12.17 -3.44
N LYS A 79 11.16 11.43 -4.47
CA LYS A 79 12.00 10.36 -5.04
C LYS A 79 13.31 10.90 -5.62
N ARG A 80 13.25 12.02 -6.36
CA ARG A 80 14.44 12.69 -6.92
C ARG A 80 15.38 13.22 -5.84
N MET A 81 14.87 13.55 -4.66
CA MET A 81 15.66 13.99 -3.50
C MET A 81 16.28 12.84 -2.71
N GLY A 82 16.07 11.60 -3.14
CA GLY A 82 16.69 10.43 -2.52
C GLY A 82 15.87 9.75 -1.44
N VAL A 83 14.59 10.14 -1.24
CA VAL A 83 13.71 9.41 -0.32
C VAL A 83 13.55 7.97 -0.79
N LYS A 84 13.83 7.02 0.10
CA LYS A 84 13.91 5.58 -0.24
C LYS A 84 12.55 5.02 -0.69
N LYS A 85 11.48 5.43 -0.01
CA LYS A 85 10.13 4.93 -0.29
C LYS A 85 9.15 6.08 -0.47
N VAL A 86 8.51 6.15 -1.62
CA VAL A 86 7.48 7.15 -1.91
C VAL A 86 6.13 6.52 -2.18
N ILE A 87 5.10 7.05 -1.54
CA ILE A 87 3.73 6.55 -1.60
C ILE A 87 2.83 7.69 -2.04
N ALA A 88 1.99 7.48 -3.06
CA ALA A 88 1.05 8.48 -3.54
C ALA A 88 -0.39 7.96 -3.59
N GLU A 89 -1.33 8.78 -3.13
CA GLU A 89 -2.76 8.56 -3.34
C GLU A 89 -3.14 9.06 -4.74
N VAL A 90 -3.64 8.16 -5.61
CA VAL A 90 -4.03 8.46 -6.98
C VAL A 90 -5.45 7.97 -7.22
N GLU A 91 -6.42 8.89 -7.22
CA GLU A 91 -7.84 8.58 -7.42
C GLU A 91 -8.20 8.38 -8.90
N ASN A 92 -7.54 9.11 -9.80
CA ASN A 92 -7.75 8.97 -11.23
C ASN A 92 -7.02 7.73 -11.75
N LEU A 93 -7.79 6.73 -12.19
CA LEU A 93 -7.25 5.46 -12.69
C LEU A 93 -6.32 5.65 -13.89
N ASN A 94 -6.58 6.64 -14.74
CA ASN A 94 -5.76 6.95 -15.91
C ASN A 94 -4.34 7.44 -15.54
N TYR A 95 -4.13 7.89 -14.30
CA TYR A 95 -2.83 8.37 -13.84
C TYR A 95 -2.00 7.29 -13.13
N ILE A 96 -2.56 6.09 -12.92
CA ILE A 96 -1.84 5.02 -12.20
C ILE A 96 -0.59 4.60 -12.98
N SER A 97 -0.73 4.27 -14.26
CA SER A 97 0.39 3.87 -15.10
C SER A 97 1.44 4.99 -15.25
N LEU A 98 1.02 6.25 -15.31
CA LEU A 98 1.92 7.38 -15.31
C LEU A 98 2.70 7.46 -13.99
N ALA A 99 2.02 7.33 -12.86
CA ALA A 99 2.64 7.38 -11.55
C ALA A 99 3.65 6.21 -11.33
N GLU A 100 3.34 5.04 -11.86
CA GLU A 100 4.28 3.89 -11.90
C GLU A 100 5.52 4.20 -12.75
N SER A 101 5.32 4.75 -13.95
CA SER A 101 6.42 5.04 -14.88
C SER A 101 7.41 6.10 -14.37
N VAL A 102 6.97 7.01 -13.50
CA VAL A 102 7.86 8.02 -12.87
C VAL A 102 8.52 7.53 -11.58
N GLY A 103 8.37 6.24 -11.25
CA GLY A 103 9.11 5.58 -10.17
C GLY A 103 8.51 5.75 -8.78
N ILE A 104 7.20 5.99 -8.65
CA ILE A 104 6.51 5.97 -7.37
C ILE A 104 6.40 4.52 -6.88
N ASP A 105 6.90 4.24 -5.69
CA ASP A 105 7.03 2.87 -5.18
C ASP A 105 5.70 2.22 -4.79
N THR A 106 4.72 3.04 -4.38
CA THR A 106 3.40 2.52 -4.00
C THR A 106 2.31 3.53 -4.37
N ILE A 107 1.32 3.07 -5.10
CA ILE A 107 0.16 3.87 -5.48
C ILE A 107 -1.06 3.36 -4.73
N ILE A 108 -1.76 4.26 -4.06
CA ILE A 108 -2.98 3.97 -3.31
C ILE A 108 -4.17 4.59 -4.05
N ASN A 109 -5.08 3.75 -4.53
CA ASN A 109 -6.39 4.18 -5.00
C ASN A 109 -7.45 3.77 -3.99
N LYS A 110 -8.10 4.73 -3.35
CA LYS A 110 -9.09 4.46 -2.29
C LYS A 110 -10.26 3.61 -2.77
N LYS A 111 -10.74 3.83 -3.97
CA LYS A 111 -11.86 3.06 -4.53
C LYS A 111 -11.49 1.60 -4.70
N ARG A 112 -10.29 1.32 -5.24
CA ARG A 112 -9.80 -0.07 -5.39
C ARG A 112 -9.60 -0.74 -4.03
N VAL A 113 -8.95 -0.07 -3.08
CA VAL A 113 -8.76 -0.59 -1.72
C VAL A 113 -10.09 -0.88 -1.04
N THR A 114 -11.06 0.05 -1.15
CA THR A 114 -12.39 -0.14 -0.57
C THR A 114 -13.13 -1.30 -1.25
N ALA A 115 -13.11 -1.37 -2.58
CA ALA A 115 -13.74 -2.46 -3.32
C ALA A 115 -13.14 -3.82 -2.95
N SER A 116 -11.83 -3.93 -2.86
CA SER A 116 -11.15 -5.16 -2.44
C SER A 116 -11.54 -5.58 -1.01
N ASN A 117 -11.65 -4.61 -0.09
CA ASN A 117 -12.12 -4.89 1.27
C ASN A 117 -13.58 -5.36 1.31
N ILE A 118 -14.47 -4.68 0.57
CA ILE A 118 -15.88 -5.11 0.47
C ILE A 118 -15.96 -6.52 -0.13
N PHE A 119 -15.21 -6.77 -1.20
CA PHE A 119 -15.16 -8.08 -1.85
C PHE A 119 -14.68 -9.16 -0.87
N SER A 120 -13.64 -8.89 -0.06
CA SER A 120 -13.16 -9.84 0.95
C SER A 120 -14.21 -10.19 1.99
N PHE A 121 -15.08 -9.25 2.37
CA PHE A 121 -16.21 -9.53 3.29
C PHE A 121 -17.34 -10.35 2.64
N THR A 122 -17.47 -10.32 1.31
CA THR A 122 -18.49 -11.11 0.59
C THR A 122 -18.02 -12.52 0.24
N MET A 123 -16.70 -12.73 0.24
CA MET A 123 -16.13 -14.05 0.03
C MET A 123 -16.29 -14.92 1.28
N SER A 124 -16.19 -16.22 1.12
CA SER A 124 -16.24 -17.14 2.25
C SER A 124 -15.16 -16.80 3.29
N THR A 125 -15.38 -17.18 4.54
CA THR A 125 -14.46 -16.98 5.69
C THR A 125 -13.03 -17.50 5.47
N ASP A 126 -12.75 -18.12 4.33
CA ASP A 126 -11.49 -18.76 4.00
C ASP A 126 -10.48 -17.85 3.32
N VAL A 127 -10.92 -16.67 2.81
CA VAL A 127 -10.04 -15.68 2.20
C VAL A 127 -9.47 -14.78 3.27
N GLN A 128 -8.15 -14.85 3.48
CA GLN A 128 -7.45 -14.04 4.48
C GLN A 128 -7.04 -12.67 3.94
N ALA A 129 -6.64 -12.61 2.69
CA ALA A 129 -6.22 -11.36 2.06
C ALA A 129 -6.48 -11.37 0.55
N ILE A 130 -6.74 -10.18 0.02
CA ILE A 130 -6.81 -9.92 -1.42
C ILE A 130 -5.85 -8.78 -1.72
N ARG A 131 -4.97 -8.98 -2.70
CA ARG A 131 -4.01 -7.97 -3.15
C ARG A 131 -4.00 -7.90 -4.67
N CYS A 132 -4.21 -6.70 -5.21
CA CYS A 132 -3.98 -6.45 -6.63
C CYS A 132 -2.48 -6.33 -6.89
N LEU A 133 -1.98 -7.00 -7.92
CA LEU A 133 -0.61 -6.82 -8.38
C LEU A 133 -0.51 -5.52 -9.19
N MET A 134 0.46 -4.67 -8.82
CA MET A 134 0.70 -3.43 -9.54
C MET A 134 1.10 -3.72 -10.99
N GLY A 135 0.58 -2.93 -11.92
CA GLY A 135 0.90 -3.07 -13.35
C GLY A 135 0.25 -4.27 -14.05
N SER A 136 -0.67 -5.00 -13.39
CA SER A 136 -1.40 -6.11 -13.99
C SER A 136 -2.88 -6.12 -13.60
N GLU A 137 -3.70 -6.84 -14.36
CA GLU A 137 -5.08 -7.14 -13.99
C GLU A 137 -5.20 -8.36 -13.05
N ALA A 138 -4.07 -8.95 -12.67
CA ALA A 138 -4.04 -10.11 -11.80
C ALA A 138 -4.25 -9.74 -10.33
N GLU A 139 -4.95 -10.60 -9.62
CA GLU A 139 -5.17 -10.49 -8.18
C GLU A 139 -4.51 -11.66 -7.45
N VAL A 140 -3.97 -11.40 -6.27
CA VAL A 140 -3.46 -12.43 -5.37
C VAL A 140 -4.48 -12.64 -4.27
N LEU A 141 -4.94 -13.85 -4.13
CA LEU A 141 -5.85 -14.28 -3.07
C LEU A 141 -5.10 -15.20 -2.12
N GLU A 142 -5.18 -14.92 -0.84
CA GLU A 142 -4.63 -15.77 0.20
C GLU A 142 -5.75 -16.55 0.88
N PHE A 143 -5.65 -17.87 0.86
CA PHE A 143 -6.62 -18.78 1.46
C PHE A 143 -5.96 -19.63 2.54
N ILE A 144 -6.71 -19.95 3.59
CA ILE A 144 -6.31 -21.01 4.53
C ILE A 144 -6.84 -22.33 4.01
N VAL A 145 -5.94 -23.30 3.87
CA VAL A 145 -6.28 -24.66 3.46
C VAL A 145 -7.00 -25.39 4.58
N LYS A 146 -8.29 -25.68 4.38
CA LYS A 146 -9.07 -26.44 5.39
C LYS A 146 -8.63 -27.90 5.50
N PRO A 147 -8.77 -28.51 6.68
CA PRO A 147 -8.66 -29.96 6.82
C PRO A 147 -9.58 -30.69 5.84
N ASN A 148 -9.06 -31.73 5.20
CA ASN A 148 -9.78 -32.51 4.17
C ASN A 148 -10.13 -31.77 2.87
N SER A 149 -9.60 -30.57 2.64
CA SER A 149 -9.72 -29.88 1.35
C SER A 149 -9.21 -30.78 0.21
N PRO A 150 -9.84 -30.75 -0.96
CA PRO A 150 -9.29 -31.40 -2.16
C PRO A 150 -7.83 -31.01 -2.43
N ALA A 151 -7.44 -29.79 -2.09
CA ALA A 151 -6.09 -29.28 -2.24
C ALA A 151 -5.03 -30.04 -1.43
N THR A 152 -5.42 -30.75 -0.34
CA THR A 152 -4.49 -31.55 0.47
C THR A 152 -4.31 -32.99 -0.07
N LYS A 153 -5.08 -33.40 -1.09
CA LYS A 153 -5.14 -34.79 -1.57
C LYS A 153 -4.29 -35.04 -2.81
N ALA A 154 -3.77 -34.00 -3.44
CA ALA A 154 -3.00 -34.10 -4.67
C ALA A 154 -1.85 -33.08 -4.69
N MET A 155 -0.87 -33.31 -5.56
CA MET A 155 0.16 -32.34 -5.87
C MET A 155 -0.43 -31.18 -6.67
N VAL A 156 0.21 -30.00 -6.62
CA VAL A 156 -0.22 -28.80 -7.34
C VAL A 156 -0.44 -29.07 -8.83
N LYS A 157 0.44 -29.84 -9.46
CA LYS A 157 0.34 -30.23 -10.88
C LYS A 157 -0.89 -31.08 -11.22
N ASP A 158 -1.45 -31.80 -10.23
CA ASP A 158 -2.58 -32.69 -10.41
C ASP A 158 -3.92 -32.05 -9.96
N LEU A 159 -3.87 -30.82 -9.44
CA LEU A 159 -5.05 -30.07 -9.05
C LEU A 159 -5.77 -29.54 -10.29
N ARG A 160 -7.07 -29.71 -10.34
CA ARG A 160 -7.92 -29.15 -11.39
C ARG A 160 -8.26 -27.70 -11.04
N LEU A 161 -7.32 -26.80 -11.26
CA LEU A 161 -7.53 -25.36 -11.09
C LEU A 161 -8.25 -24.78 -12.33
N PRO A 162 -9.00 -23.68 -12.17
CA PRO A 162 -9.47 -22.89 -13.31
C PRO A 162 -8.30 -22.45 -14.21
N GLN A 163 -8.56 -22.21 -15.51
CA GLN A 163 -7.50 -21.90 -16.48
C GLN A 163 -6.68 -20.64 -16.14
N ASP A 164 -7.31 -19.66 -15.48
CA ASP A 164 -6.71 -18.36 -15.16
C ASP A 164 -6.18 -18.29 -13.71
N VAL A 165 -6.00 -19.45 -13.05
CA VAL A 165 -5.58 -19.52 -11.66
C VAL A 165 -4.28 -20.34 -11.53
N ILE A 166 -3.33 -19.77 -10.81
CA ILE A 166 -2.10 -20.48 -10.42
C ILE A 166 -1.91 -20.39 -8.90
N ILE A 167 -1.24 -21.38 -8.34
CA ILE A 167 -0.78 -21.32 -6.95
C ILE A 167 0.64 -20.74 -6.96
N GLY A 168 0.78 -19.50 -6.54
CA GLY A 168 2.06 -18.79 -6.55
C GLY A 168 2.97 -19.18 -5.39
N GLY A 169 2.41 -19.48 -4.22
CA GLY A 169 3.20 -19.81 -3.03
C GLY A 169 2.38 -20.45 -1.93
N VAL A 170 3.08 -20.93 -0.92
CA VAL A 170 2.51 -21.54 0.29
C VAL A 170 3.22 -20.95 1.50
N VAL A 171 2.43 -20.60 2.52
CA VAL A 171 2.92 -20.24 3.84
C VAL A 171 2.59 -21.40 4.79
N ARG A 172 3.60 -21.97 5.41
CA ARG A 172 3.47 -23.10 6.32
C ARG A 172 4.17 -22.80 7.65
N GLY A 173 3.40 -22.45 8.67
CA GLY A 173 3.93 -21.90 9.91
C GLY A 173 4.70 -20.60 9.61
N ASP A 174 5.97 -20.53 10.00
CA ASP A 174 6.82 -19.35 9.79
C ASP A 174 7.59 -19.36 8.45
N LYS A 175 7.33 -20.34 7.58
CA LYS A 175 8.06 -20.50 6.32
C LYS A 175 7.15 -20.21 5.12
N ALA A 176 7.63 -19.34 4.22
CA ALA A 176 7.02 -19.10 2.92
C ALA A 176 7.90 -19.69 1.82
N PHE A 177 7.31 -20.31 0.80
CA PHE A 177 8.02 -20.85 -0.35
C PHE A 177 7.16 -20.80 -1.61
N ILE A 178 7.83 -20.76 -2.76
CA ILE A 178 7.17 -20.79 -4.07
C ILE A 178 6.57 -22.19 -4.28
N ALA A 179 5.33 -22.25 -4.70
CA ALA A 179 4.69 -23.51 -5.07
C ALA A 179 5.22 -23.98 -6.44
N VAL A 180 5.61 -25.25 -6.49
CA VAL A 180 6.00 -25.94 -7.73
C VAL A 180 5.07 -27.13 -7.96
N GLY A 181 5.09 -27.72 -9.17
CA GLY A 181 4.18 -28.81 -9.53
C GLY A 181 4.13 -29.96 -8.51
N ASP A 182 5.25 -30.31 -7.90
CA ASP A 182 5.36 -31.40 -6.91
C ASP A 182 5.03 -30.96 -5.46
N THR A 183 4.65 -29.70 -5.27
CA THR A 183 4.22 -29.20 -3.96
C THR A 183 2.92 -29.87 -3.53
N THR A 184 2.86 -30.32 -2.28
CA THR A 184 1.64 -30.82 -1.63
C THR A 184 1.22 -29.84 -0.54
N MET A 185 -0.01 -29.40 -0.55
CA MET A 185 -0.56 -28.53 0.50
C MET A 185 -1.00 -29.34 1.71
N LYS A 186 -0.87 -28.74 2.89
CA LYS A 186 -1.33 -29.31 4.15
C LYS A 186 -2.46 -28.47 4.72
N ALA A 187 -3.22 -29.07 5.63
CA ALA A 187 -4.21 -28.30 6.39
C ALA A 187 -3.51 -27.15 7.14
N TYR A 188 -4.15 -25.99 7.08
CA TYR A 188 -3.69 -24.72 7.69
C TYR A 188 -2.43 -24.10 7.03
N ASP A 189 -2.04 -24.56 5.83
CA ASP A 189 -1.14 -23.81 4.96
C ASP A 189 -1.82 -22.52 4.50
#